data_a90ed3a62893f137b056017646a70845
#
_entry.id   a90ed3a62893f137b056017646a70845
#
_cell.length_a   1.000
_cell.length_b   1.000
_cell.length_c   1.000
_cell.angle_alpha   90.00
_cell.angle_beta   90.00
_cell.angle_gamma   90.00
#
_symmetry.space_group_name_H-M   'P 1'
#
loop_
_entity.id
_entity.type
_entity.pdbx_description
1 polymer ?
#
loop_
_entity_poly.entity_id
_entity_poly.type
_entity_poly.pdbx_seq_one_letter_code
_entity_poly.pdbx_strand_id
1 'polypeptide(L)'
;CAIETFCTTGQVVIMGEVRSKEYIDLQNIARNTIKKIGYTKAEYQFDGNSCGILTAIHEQSDDINRGVSRENEDEQGAGDQGMMFGYACNETSNYMPVTLDLAHLIVRTLADIRKEGKLMTYLRPDSKSQVTVEYDDNNIPRRIDTIVVSTQHDEFISVESDSCEKKEAAEKVMLNKIREDVETILMPRVKAQIESEKVLSLFGDDIKYFVNPTGKFVIGGPVGDSGLTGRKIIVDTYGGYARHGGGAFSGKDPSKVDRSAAYAARWVAKNIVAAELAD
;
A
#
# COMPACT_ATOMS: atom_id res chain seq x y z
N CYS A 1 -8.79 11.83 -17.65
CA CYS A 1 -7.81 10.73 -17.81
C CYS A 1 -8.22 9.52 -16.99
N ALA A 2 -8.04 8.34 -17.54
CA ALA A 2 -8.16 7.07 -16.82
C ALA A 2 -7.01 6.17 -17.29
N ILE A 3 -6.03 5.94 -16.41
CA ILE A 3 -4.81 5.19 -16.71
C ILE A 3 -4.76 3.95 -15.83
N GLU A 4 -4.62 2.81 -16.46
CA GLU A 4 -4.40 1.53 -15.83
C GLU A 4 -2.94 1.09 -16.05
N THR A 5 -2.37 0.46 -15.03
CA THR A 5 -1.01 -0.08 -15.09
C THR A 5 -1.03 -1.54 -14.68
N PHE A 6 -0.49 -2.39 -15.53
CA PHE A 6 -0.27 -3.80 -15.24
C PHE A 6 1.23 -4.08 -15.14
N CYS A 7 1.65 -4.84 -14.13
CA CYS A 7 3.03 -5.25 -13.91
C CYS A 7 3.11 -6.76 -13.75
N THR A 8 4.12 -7.37 -14.38
CA THR A 8 4.44 -8.79 -14.22
C THR A 8 5.96 -8.97 -14.35
N THR A 9 6.45 -10.21 -14.36
CA THR A 9 7.88 -10.50 -14.53
C THR A 9 8.47 -9.75 -15.71
N GLY A 10 9.44 -8.89 -15.46
CA GLY A 10 10.18 -8.15 -16.49
C GLY A 10 9.37 -7.16 -17.34
N GLN A 11 8.09 -6.91 -17.05
CA GLN A 11 7.25 -6.11 -17.93
C GLN A 11 6.25 -5.22 -17.19
N VAL A 12 6.03 -4.03 -17.77
CA VAL A 12 4.97 -3.07 -17.39
C VAL A 12 4.15 -2.72 -18.64
N VAL A 13 2.84 -2.67 -18.50
CA VAL A 13 1.92 -2.17 -19.52
C VAL A 13 1.16 -0.98 -18.94
N ILE A 14 1.20 0.17 -19.61
CA ILE A 14 0.46 1.38 -19.25
C ILE A 14 -0.57 1.62 -20.32
N MET A 15 -1.85 1.64 -19.97
CA MET A 15 -2.95 1.73 -20.92
C MET A 15 -4.05 2.66 -20.42
N GLY A 16 -4.89 3.12 -21.31
CA GLY A 16 -6.05 3.97 -21.00
C GLY A 16 -6.18 5.22 -21.83
N GLU A 17 -7.00 6.16 -21.35
CA GLU A 17 -7.37 7.36 -22.06
C GLU A 17 -6.80 8.62 -21.39
N VAL A 18 -6.22 9.48 -22.19
CA VAL A 18 -5.68 10.78 -21.76
C VAL A 18 -6.16 11.89 -22.70
N ARG A 19 -6.56 13.00 -22.13
CA ARG A 19 -6.72 14.25 -22.86
C ARG A 19 -5.73 15.27 -22.27
N SER A 20 -4.68 15.55 -23.02
CA SER A 20 -3.65 16.51 -22.63
C SER A 20 -3.10 17.22 -23.87
N LYS A 21 -2.69 18.47 -23.69
CA LYS A 21 -1.93 19.24 -24.70
C LYS A 21 -0.42 19.03 -24.54
N GLU A 22 0.02 18.45 -23.42
CA GLU A 22 1.43 18.29 -23.07
C GLU A 22 1.94 16.91 -23.47
N TYR A 23 3.19 16.84 -23.90
CA TYR A 23 3.90 15.59 -24.06
C TYR A 23 4.40 15.07 -22.72
N ILE A 24 4.18 13.79 -22.45
CA ILE A 24 4.62 13.12 -21.21
C ILE A 24 5.46 11.90 -21.60
N ASP A 25 6.70 11.86 -21.13
CA ASP A 25 7.57 10.69 -21.26
C ASP A 25 7.19 9.60 -20.25
N LEU A 26 6.22 8.79 -20.65
CA LEU A 26 5.66 7.71 -19.80
C LEU A 26 6.71 6.65 -19.43
N GLN A 27 7.63 6.34 -20.34
CA GLN A 27 8.67 5.35 -20.08
C GLN A 27 9.60 5.82 -18.96
N ASN A 28 10.03 7.08 -19.03
CA ASN A 28 10.93 7.65 -18.03
C ASN A 28 10.27 7.76 -16.66
N ILE A 29 9.00 8.17 -16.62
CA ILE A 29 8.20 8.23 -15.39
C ILE A 29 8.06 6.83 -14.77
N ALA A 30 7.71 5.83 -15.57
CA ALA A 30 7.58 4.44 -15.08
C ALA A 30 8.90 3.91 -14.52
N ARG A 31 10.00 4.07 -15.27
CA ARG A 31 11.34 3.64 -14.81
C ARG A 31 11.76 4.30 -13.50
N ASN A 32 11.56 5.60 -13.40
CA ASN A 32 11.89 6.35 -12.18
C ASN A 32 11.01 5.93 -11.00
N THR A 33 9.75 5.64 -11.23
CA THR A 33 8.83 5.13 -10.19
C THR A 33 9.26 3.76 -9.70
N ILE A 34 9.59 2.83 -10.59
CA ILE A 34 10.08 1.48 -10.27
C ILE A 34 11.36 1.56 -9.42
N LYS A 35 12.30 2.43 -9.83
CA LYS A 35 13.55 2.67 -9.07
C LYS A 35 13.27 3.27 -7.69
N LYS A 36 12.36 4.26 -7.60
CA LYS A 36 11.96 4.89 -6.33
C LYS A 36 11.31 3.89 -5.37
N ILE A 37 10.57 2.92 -5.89
CA ILE A 37 10.01 1.80 -5.11
C ILE A 37 11.15 0.94 -4.56
N GLY A 38 12.23 0.72 -5.33
CA GLY A 38 13.42 -0.04 -4.92
C GLY A 38 13.75 -1.24 -5.79
N TYR A 39 13.08 -1.41 -6.91
CA TYR A 39 13.43 -2.43 -7.91
C TYR A 39 14.56 -1.89 -8.80
N THR A 40 15.79 -2.06 -8.32
CA THR A 40 17.00 -1.49 -8.91
C THR A 40 18.04 -2.53 -9.34
N LYS A 41 17.80 -3.81 -9.07
CA LYS A 41 18.73 -4.90 -9.34
C LYS A 41 18.11 -5.93 -10.29
N ALA A 42 18.87 -6.35 -11.30
CA ALA A 42 18.44 -7.35 -12.28
C ALA A 42 18.12 -8.73 -11.65
N GLU A 43 18.77 -9.06 -10.55
CA GLU A 43 18.52 -10.29 -9.78
C GLU A 43 17.10 -10.39 -9.21
N TYR A 44 16.40 -9.27 -9.10
CA TYR A 44 14.98 -9.25 -8.74
C TYR A 44 14.06 -9.68 -9.89
N GLN A 45 14.59 -9.93 -11.09
CA GLN A 45 13.87 -10.29 -12.32
C GLN A 45 12.79 -9.24 -12.73
N PHE A 46 12.86 -8.08 -12.10
CA PHE A 46 12.08 -6.88 -12.38
C PHE A 46 12.85 -5.67 -11.87
N ASP A 47 13.34 -4.81 -12.75
CA ASP A 47 14.06 -3.61 -12.37
C ASP A 47 13.78 -2.45 -13.32
N GLY A 48 13.93 -1.22 -12.81
CA GLY A 48 13.61 0.00 -13.55
C GLY A 48 14.50 0.29 -14.75
N ASN A 49 15.67 -0.37 -14.91
CA ASN A 49 16.55 -0.16 -16.05
C ASN A 49 16.24 -1.13 -17.19
N SER A 50 15.92 -2.40 -16.88
CA SER A 50 15.86 -3.47 -17.87
C SER A 50 14.43 -3.96 -18.19
N CYS A 51 13.41 -3.68 -17.33
CA CYS A 51 12.05 -4.12 -17.62
C CYS A 51 11.51 -3.52 -18.93
N GLY A 52 10.72 -4.31 -19.67
CA GLY A 52 9.97 -3.85 -20.83
C GLY A 52 8.84 -2.90 -20.38
N ILE A 53 8.64 -1.79 -21.10
CA ILE A 53 7.53 -0.88 -20.86
C ILE A 53 6.76 -0.72 -22.17
N LEU A 54 5.50 -1.18 -22.16
CA LEU A 54 4.57 -1.03 -23.26
C LEU A 54 3.55 0.06 -22.90
N THR A 55 3.17 0.85 -23.90
CA THR A 55 2.15 1.89 -23.75
C THR A 55 1.04 1.69 -24.79
N ALA A 56 -0.21 1.72 -24.31
CA ALA A 56 -1.42 1.63 -25.12
C ALA A 56 -2.38 2.74 -24.67
N ILE A 57 -1.99 3.99 -24.95
CA ILE A 57 -2.74 5.19 -24.55
C ILE A 57 -3.35 5.81 -25.79
N HIS A 58 -4.61 6.18 -25.69
CA HIS A 58 -5.35 6.88 -26.73
C HIS A 58 -6.08 8.11 -26.16
N GLU A 59 -6.67 8.91 -27.04
CA GLU A 59 -7.46 10.05 -26.63
C GLU A 59 -8.79 9.61 -26.00
N GLN A 60 -9.28 10.39 -25.03
CA GLN A 60 -10.59 10.18 -24.45
C GLN A 60 -11.69 10.38 -25.50
N SER A 61 -12.72 9.52 -25.46
CA SER A 61 -13.89 9.64 -26.33
C SER A 61 -14.55 11.02 -26.24
N ASP A 62 -14.90 11.59 -27.40
CA ASP A 62 -15.61 12.86 -27.48
C ASP A 62 -16.99 12.80 -26.81
N ASP A 63 -17.65 11.65 -26.83
CA ASP A 63 -18.96 11.46 -26.19
C ASP A 63 -18.86 11.57 -24.68
N ILE A 64 -17.83 10.96 -24.06
CA ILE A 64 -17.55 11.10 -22.63
C ILE A 64 -17.18 12.55 -22.33
N ASN A 65 -16.36 13.17 -23.19
CA ASN A 65 -15.92 14.54 -22.98
C ASN A 65 -17.07 15.56 -23.00
N ARG A 66 -18.11 15.37 -23.84
CA ARG A 66 -19.31 16.23 -23.84
C ARG A 66 -20.02 16.23 -22.49
N GLY A 67 -19.98 15.11 -21.76
CA GLY A 67 -20.54 15.01 -20.41
C GLY A 67 -19.71 15.73 -19.34
N VAL A 68 -18.40 15.84 -19.55
CA VAL A 68 -17.43 16.37 -18.57
C VAL A 68 -17.15 17.86 -18.79
N SER A 69 -16.80 18.26 -20.04
CA SER A 69 -16.37 19.63 -20.32
C SER A 69 -17.57 20.56 -20.48
N ARG A 70 -17.53 21.69 -19.74
CA ARG A 70 -18.48 22.78 -19.82
C ARG A 70 -17.74 24.08 -20.16
N GLU A 71 -18.44 25.10 -20.66
CA GLU A 71 -17.87 26.43 -20.90
C GLU A 71 -17.40 27.10 -19.62
N ASN A 72 -18.18 26.91 -18.54
CA ASN A 72 -17.84 27.35 -17.20
C ASN A 72 -17.20 26.19 -16.43
N GLU A 73 -15.99 26.38 -15.89
CA GLU A 73 -15.27 25.37 -15.12
C GLU A 73 -16.00 24.94 -13.83
N ASP A 74 -16.79 25.85 -13.23
CA ASP A 74 -17.60 25.57 -12.03
C ASP A 74 -18.78 24.61 -12.33
N GLU A 75 -19.15 24.46 -13.60
CA GLU A 75 -20.20 23.56 -14.07
C GLU A 75 -19.67 22.24 -14.63
N GLN A 76 -18.38 21.95 -14.43
CA GLN A 76 -17.78 20.73 -14.91
C GLN A 76 -18.57 19.49 -14.48
N GLY A 77 -18.91 18.65 -15.44
CA GLY A 77 -19.66 17.42 -15.22
C GLY A 77 -18.78 16.25 -14.76
N ALA A 78 -19.40 15.18 -14.34
CA ALA A 78 -18.77 13.91 -14.05
C ALA A 78 -18.71 13.01 -15.30
N GLY A 79 -17.62 12.22 -15.40
CA GLY A 79 -17.43 11.28 -16.51
C GLY A 79 -18.31 10.02 -16.41
N ASP A 80 -18.88 9.74 -15.25
CA ASP A 80 -19.74 8.58 -15.00
C ASP A 80 -20.62 8.82 -13.76
N GLN A 81 -21.51 7.89 -13.48
CA GLN A 81 -22.26 7.77 -12.23
C GLN A 81 -21.53 6.81 -11.27
N GLY A 82 -21.87 6.85 -9.97
CA GLY A 82 -21.28 5.93 -9.02
C GLY A 82 -21.85 6.09 -7.61
N MET A 83 -21.50 5.16 -6.72
CA MET A 83 -21.78 5.19 -5.30
C MET A 83 -20.47 5.16 -4.52
N MET A 84 -20.18 6.20 -3.76
CA MET A 84 -18.96 6.33 -2.98
C MET A 84 -19.28 6.43 -1.49
N PHE A 85 -18.31 6.02 -0.67
CA PHE A 85 -18.43 5.98 0.78
C PHE A 85 -17.30 6.78 1.41
N GLY A 86 -17.68 7.60 2.39
CA GLY A 86 -16.75 8.24 3.33
C GLY A 86 -16.90 7.64 4.71
N TYR A 87 -15.80 7.50 5.41
CA TYR A 87 -15.74 7.03 6.78
C TYR A 87 -14.73 7.84 7.58
N ALA A 88 -14.98 8.03 8.86
CA ALA A 88 -14.04 8.58 9.83
C ALA A 88 -14.39 8.03 11.21
N CYS A 89 -13.41 7.99 12.11
CA CYS A 89 -13.59 7.65 13.51
C CYS A 89 -12.57 8.42 14.38
N ASN A 90 -12.82 8.50 15.67
CA ASN A 90 -11.96 9.23 16.62
C ASN A 90 -10.83 8.38 17.23
N GLU A 91 -10.47 7.25 16.61
CA GLU A 91 -9.45 6.34 17.14
C GLU A 91 -8.03 6.89 17.00
N THR A 92 -7.76 7.65 15.93
CA THR A 92 -6.45 8.22 15.61
C THR A 92 -6.55 9.72 15.28
N SER A 93 -5.43 10.43 15.34
CA SER A 93 -5.37 11.87 15.05
C SER A 93 -5.74 12.23 13.60
N ASN A 94 -5.60 11.29 12.68
CA ASN A 94 -6.01 11.46 11.28
C ASN A 94 -7.45 10.98 11.01
N TYR A 95 -8.17 10.56 12.06
CA TYR A 95 -9.55 10.06 11.98
C TYR A 95 -9.70 8.77 11.15
N MET A 96 -8.69 7.92 11.19
CA MET A 96 -8.69 6.60 10.55
C MET A 96 -8.81 5.47 11.59
N PRO A 97 -9.34 4.29 11.19
CA PRO A 97 -9.28 3.12 12.06
C PRO A 97 -7.86 2.78 12.48
N VAL A 98 -7.64 2.58 13.76
CA VAL A 98 -6.30 2.33 14.33
C VAL A 98 -5.64 1.10 13.74
N THR A 99 -6.41 0.07 13.40
CA THR A 99 -5.91 -1.16 12.77
C THR A 99 -5.26 -0.88 11.42
N LEU A 100 -5.91 -0.08 10.57
CA LEU A 100 -5.41 0.28 9.25
C LEU A 100 -4.24 1.26 9.35
N ASP A 101 -4.36 2.26 10.21
CA ASP A 101 -3.32 3.29 10.38
C ASP A 101 -2.01 2.67 10.87
N LEU A 102 -2.07 1.78 11.86
CA LEU A 102 -0.90 1.02 12.33
C LEU A 102 -0.34 0.08 11.27
N ALA A 103 -1.19 -0.62 10.51
CA ALA A 103 -0.73 -1.50 9.44
C ALA A 103 0.03 -0.70 8.36
N HIS A 104 -0.47 0.47 7.97
CA HIS A 104 0.23 1.37 7.05
C HIS A 104 1.53 1.93 7.64
N LEU A 105 1.54 2.31 8.92
CA LEU A 105 2.74 2.81 9.59
C LEU A 105 3.84 1.75 9.63
N ILE A 106 3.51 0.48 9.90
CA ILE A 106 4.46 -0.63 9.92
C ILE A 106 5.14 -0.80 8.55
N VAL A 107 4.39 -0.92 7.45
CA VAL A 107 5.00 -1.14 6.13
C VAL A 107 5.74 0.09 5.61
N ARG A 108 5.29 1.31 5.95
CA ARG A 108 6.00 2.55 5.63
C ARG A 108 7.34 2.61 6.35
N THR A 109 7.37 2.34 7.66
CA THR A 109 8.59 2.31 8.46
C THR A 109 9.56 1.24 7.96
N LEU A 110 9.05 0.06 7.58
CA LEU A 110 9.87 -0.99 6.98
C LEU A 110 10.50 -0.55 5.65
N ALA A 111 9.73 0.14 4.80
CA ALA A 111 10.25 0.71 3.56
C ALA A 111 11.31 1.79 3.79
N ASP A 112 11.17 2.61 4.84
CA ASP A 112 12.14 3.63 5.20
C ASP A 112 13.45 3.00 5.70
N ILE A 113 13.38 1.99 6.58
CA ILE A 113 14.55 1.20 7.02
C ILE A 113 15.29 0.62 5.81
N ARG A 114 14.56 0.02 4.88
CA ARG A 114 15.14 -0.54 3.64
C ARG A 114 15.83 0.54 2.80
N LYS A 115 15.22 1.70 2.62
CA LYS A 115 15.78 2.83 1.83
C LYS A 115 16.99 3.47 2.50
N GLU A 116 17.04 3.49 3.82
CA GLU A 116 18.23 3.93 4.57
C GLU A 116 19.45 3.03 4.29
N GLY A 117 19.26 1.74 4.05
CA GLY A 117 20.30 0.78 3.71
C GLY A 117 21.33 0.53 4.82
N LYS A 118 20.98 0.80 6.08
CA LYS A 118 21.88 0.69 7.24
C LYS A 118 21.55 -0.50 8.14
N LEU A 119 20.28 -0.72 8.37
CA LEU A 119 19.74 -1.80 9.18
C LEU A 119 18.88 -2.69 8.31
N MET A 120 18.73 -3.98 8.68
CA MET A 120 17.92 -4.95 7.91
C MET A 120 18.22 -4.86 6.39
N THR A 121 19.50 -4.85 6.02
CA THR A 121 19.97 -4.60 4.63
C THR A 121 19.51 -5.67 3.63
N TYR A 122 19.02 -6.77 4.12
CA TYR A 122 18.43 -7.87 3.35
C TYR A 122 16.99 -7.59 2.85
N LEU A 123 16.35 -6.50 3.29
CA LEU A 123 14.97 -6.19 2.90
C LEU A 123 14.84 -5.89 1.41
N ARG A 124 13.78 -6.45 0.80
CA ARG A 124 13.32 -6.17 -0.55
C ARG A 124 12.00 -5.38 -0.55
N PRO A 125 11.56 -4.84 -1.70
CA PRO A 125 10.45 -3.87 -1.73
C PRO A 125 9.08 -4.41 -1.31
N ASP A 126 8.76 -5.69 -1.56
CA ASP A 126 7.44 -6.22 -1.28
C ASP A 126 7.25 -6.53 0.21
N SER A 127 6.17 -6.00 0.78
CA SER A 127 5.84 -6.25 2.19
C SER A 127 4.35 -6.06 2.45
N LYS A 128 3.87 -6.78 3.46
CA LYS A 128 2.48 -6.71 3.94
C LYS A 128 2.47 -6.66 5.46
N SER A 129 1.48 -5.99 6.03
CA SER A 129 1.21 -6.04 7.47
C SER A 129 -0.27 -6.15 7.75
N GLN A 130 -0.58 -6.75 8.88
CA GLN A 130 -1.93 -6.83 9.43
C GLN A 130 -1.84 -6.58 10.93
N VAL A 131 -2.78 -5.80 11.46
CA VAL A 131 -2.91 -5.53 12.88
C VAL A 131 -4.30 -5.96 13.34
N THR A 132 -4.36 -6.81 14.35
CA THR A 132 -5.60 -7.23 15.00
C THR A 132 -5.70 -6.55 16.36
N VAL A 133 -6.80 -5.83 16.57
CA VAL A 133 -7.09 -5.09 17.78
C VAL A 133 -8.34 -5.66 18.44
N GLU A 134 -8.31 -5.79 19.73
CA GLU A 134 -9.48 -6.14 20.54
C GLU A 134 -10.23 -4.86 20.92
N TYR A 135 -11.53 -4.88 20.70
CA TYR A 135 -12.46 -3.79 21.03
C TYR A 135 -13.41 -4.23 22.15
N ASP A 136 -13.85 -3.31 22.96
CA ASP A 136 -14.92 -3.55 23.91
C ASP A 136 -16.33 -3.42 23.28
N ASP A 137 -17.36 -3.65 24.08
CA ASP A 137 -18.76 -3.59 23.68
C ASP A 137 -19.20 -2.17 23.21
N ASN A 138 -18.40 -1.14 23.49
CA ASN A 138 -18.62 0.24 23.05
C ASN A 138 -17.79 0.60 21.82
N ASN A 139 -17.19 -0.39 21.13
CA ASN A 139 -16.28 -0.20 20.00
C ASN A 139 -15.03 0.63 20.33
N ILE A 140 -14.56 0.61 21.56
CA ILE A 140 -13.33 1.29 21.95
C ILE A 140 -12.16 0.31 21.86
N PRO A 141 -11.07 0.63 21.13
CA PRO A 141 -9.90 -0.23 21.05
C PRO A 141 -9.22 -0.38 22.43
N ARG A 142 -8.92 -1.60 22.82
CA ARG A 142 -8.38 -1.95 24.16
C ARG A 142 -6.94 -2.42 24.14
N ARG A 143 -6.59 -3.29 23.19
CA ARG A 143 -5.23 -3.79 23.02
C ARG A 143 -4.98 -4.31 21.61
N ILE A 144 -3.74 -4.33 21.21
CA ILE A 144 -3.29 -5.06 20.03
C ILE A 144 -3.10 -6.51 20.42
N ASP A 145 -3.84 -7.42 19.78
CA ASP A 145 -3.70 -8.86 20.01
C ASP A 145 -2.61 -9.47 19.14
N THR A 146 -2.60 -9.13 17.85
CA THR A 146 -1.71 -9.77 16.87
C THR A 146 -1.20 -8.76 15.86
N ILE A 147 0.09 -8.88 15.52
CA ILE A 147 0.73 -8.19 14.41
C ILE A 147 1.33 -9.23 13.47
N VAL A 148 0.92 -9.20 12.21
CA VAL A 148 1.52 -10.02 11.14
C VAL A 148 2.35 -9.12 10.25
N VAL A 149 3.60 -9.50 9.99
CA VAL A 149 4.49 -8.83 9.04
C VAL A 149 5.03 -9.87 8.06
N SER A 150 4.75 -9.68 6.78
CA SER A 150 5.38 -10.46 5.72
C SER A 150 6.26 -9.53 4.88
N THR A 151 7.55 -9.80 4.81
CA THR A 151 8.50 -8.97 4.06
C THR A 151 9.36 -9.82 3.14
N GLN A 152 9.50 -9.36 1.90
CA GLN A 152 10.44 -9.90 0.93
C GLN A 152 11.87 -9.58 1.40
N HIS A 153 12.77 -10.55 1.23
CA HIS A 153 14.16 -10.44 1.69
C HIS A 153 15.12 -11.17 0.74
N ASP A 154 16.40 -10.80 0.81
CA ASP A 154 17.47 -11.55 0.18
C ASP A 154 17.65 -12.91 0.85
N GLU A 155 18.17 -13.90 0.13
CA GLU A 155 18.63 -15.15 0.71
C GLU A 155 20.02 -14.94 1.30
N PHE A 156 20.10 -14.27 2.46
CA PHE A 156 21.34 -13.80 3.06
C PHE A 156 22.06 -14.86 3.91
N ILE A 157 21.44 -16.02 4.09
CA ILE A 157 22.08 -17.21 4.66
C ILE A 157 21.92 -18.33 3.65
N SER A 158 22.95 -18.60 2.90
CA SER A 158 23.02 -19.70 1.94
C SER A 158 23.93 -20.81 2.44
N VAL A 159 23.60 -22.06 2.07
CA VAL A 159 24.41 -23.25 2.38
C VAL A 159 24.74 -23.94 1.08
N GLU A 160 26.05 -24.04 0.77
CA GLU A 160 26.55 -24.86 -0.34
C GLU A 160 26.40 -26.35 0.02
N SER A 161 25.19 -26.88 -0.05
CA SER A 161 24.90 -28.28 0.25
C SER A 161 23.62 -28.69 -0.43
N ASP A 162 23.57 -29.92 -0.95
CA ASP A 162 22.35 -30.52 -1.46
C ASP A 162 21.47 -31.14 -0.36
N SER A 163 21.96 -31.18 0.89
CA SER A 163 21.20 -31.67 2.03
C SER A 163 19.99 -30.78 2.34
N CYS A 164 18.81 -31.34 2.31
CA CYS A 164 17.55 -30.68 2.67
C CYS A 164 17.59 -30.16 4.12
N GLU A 165 18.11 -30.97 5.03
CA GLU A 165 18.22 -30.61 6.46
C GLU A 165 19.07 -29.36 6.69
N LYS A 166 20.18 -29.22 5.96
CA LYS A 166 21.04 -28.03 6.09
C LYS A 166 20.37 -26.78 5.50
N LYS A 167 19.63 -26.92 4.39
CA LYS A 167 18.85 -25.82 3.79
C LYS A 167 17.74 -25.36 4.72
N GLU A 168 17.00 -26.29 5.32
CA GLU A 168 15.96 -26.00 6.32
C GLU A 168 16.53 -25.32 7.57
N ALA A 169 17.68 -25.79 8.05
CA ALA A 169 18.35 -25.17 9.20
C ALA A 169 18.78 -23.73 8.90
N ALA A 170 19.33 -23.46 7.72
CA ALA A 170 19.73 -22.12 7.28
C ALA A 170 18.50 -21.20 7.14
N GLU A 171 17.40 -21.69 6.55
CA GLU A 171 16.14 -20.96 6.46
C GLU A 171 15.61 -20.58 7.84
N LYS A 172 15.60 -21.52 8.79
CA LYS A 172 15.16 -21.26 10.16
C LYS A 172 15.99 -20.18 10.86
N VAL A 173 17.32 -20.20 10.70
CA VAL A 173 18.20 -19.16 11.26
C VAL A 173 17.88 -17.79 10.62
N MET A 174 17.70 -17.74 9.31
CA MET A 174 17.34 -16.52 8.58
C MET A 174 15.98 -15.95 9.03
N LEU A 175 14.96 -16.79 9.13
CA LEU A 175 13.62 -16.38 9.59
C LEU A 175 13.64 -15.90 11.05
N ASN A 176 14.40 -16.56 11.92
CA ASN A 176 14.57 -16.11 13.30
C ASN A 176 15.24 -14.73 13.35
N LYS A 177 16.24 -14.47 12.52
CA LYS A 177 16.88 -13.15 12.43
C LYS A 177 15.90 -12.08 11.96
N ILE A 178 15.10 -12.36 10.94
CA ILE A 178 14.08 -11.42 10.45
C ILE A 178 13.06 -11.12 11.55
N ARG A 179 12.62 -12.14 12.28
CA ARG A 179 11.69 -11.97 13.40
C ARG A 179 12.28 -11.10 14.51
N GLU A 180 13.50 -11.40 14.94
CA GLU A 180 14.21 -10.60 15.95
C GLU A 180 14.32 -9.13 15.50
N ASP A 181 14.69 -8.87 14.27
CA ASP A 181 14.84 -7.51 13.74
C ASP A 181 13.48 -6.78 13.63
N VAL A 182 12.40 -7.48 13.32
CA VAL A 182 11.06 -6.90 13.38
C VAL A 182 10.71 -6.48 14.81
N GLU A 183 10.96 -7.32 15.79
CA GLU A 183 10.64 -7.04 17.19
C GLU A 183 11.56 -5.97 17.81
N THR A 184 12.87 -5.96 17.47
CA THR A 184 13.88 -5.11 18.11
C THR A 184 14.25 -3.85 17.34
N ILE A 185 13.99 -3.78 16.03
CA ILE A 185 14.32 -2.63 15.17
C ILE A 185 13.06 -1.98 14.63
N LEU A 186 12.21 -2.74 13.93
CA LEU A 186 11.03 -2.19 13.28
C LEU A 186 10.02 -1.66 14.29
N MET A 187 9.60 -2.49 15.25
CA MET A 187 8.53 -2.11 16.17
C MET A 187 8.90 -0.93 17.09
N PRO A 188 10.12 -0.80 17.63
CA PRO A 188 10.52 0.41 18.35
C PRO A 188 10.45 1.67 17.48
N ARG A 189 10.85 1.60 16.20
CA ARG A 189 10.74 2.74 15.28
C ARG A 189 9.28 3.08 14.93
N VAL A 190 8.40 2.10 14.85
CA VAL A 190 6.96 2.32 14.67
C VAL A 190 6.41 3.04 15.89
N LYS A 191 6.66 2.54 17.10
CA LYS A 191 6.20 3.18 18.36
C LYS A 191 6.71 4.62 18.49
N ALA A 192 7.94 4.89 18.11
CA ALA A 192 8.53 6.23 18.18
C ALA A 192 7.88 7.28 17.26
N GLN A 193 7.09 6.85 16.27
CA GLN A 193 6.36 7.74 15.35
C GLN A 193 4.91 7.99 15.79
N ILE A 194 4.44 7.32 16.85
CA ILE A 194 3.08 7.44 17.37
C ILE A 194 3.06 8.56 18.42
N GLU A 195 2.37 9.64 18.12
CA GLU A 195 2.23 10.79 19.03
C GLU A 195 1.11 10.57 20.07
N SER A 196 0.11 9.75 19.75
CA SER A 196 -1.06 9.51 20.60
C SER A 196 -0.75 8.52 21.70
N GLU A 197 -0.79 8.96 22.96
CA GLU A 197 -0.67 8.09 24.12
C GLU A 197 -1.79 7.02 24.16
N LYS A 198 -2.99 7.36 23.69
CA LYS A 198 -4.11 6.42 23.55
C LYS A 198 -3.75 5.25 22.63
N VAL A 199 -3.10 5.54 21.49
CA VAL A 199 -2.66 4.49 20.56
C VAL A 199 -1.46 3.73 21.11
N LEU A 200 -0.50 4.42 21.76
CA LEU A 200 0.65 3.76 22.41
C LEU A 200 0.23 2.80 23.51
N SER A 201 -0.82 3.13 24.27
CA SER A 201 -1.32 2.26 25.34
C SER A 201 -1.91 0.93 24.85
N LEU A 202 -2.20 0.79 23.56
CA LEU A 202 -2.66 -0.47 22.96
C LEU A 202 -1.55 -1.52 22.83
N PHE A 203 -0.28 -1.10 22.93
CA PHE A 203 0.88 -1.99 22.82
C PHE A 203 1.20 -2.62 24.20
N GLY A 204 0.57 -3.74 24.50
CA GLY A 204 0.90 -4.58 25.66
C GLY A 204 2.12 -5.48 25.43
N ASP A 205 2.49 -6.23 26.46
CA ASP A 205 3.60 -7.19 26.43
C ASP A 205 3.20 -8.56 25.84
N ASP A 206 1.91 -8.79 25.62
CA ASP A 206 1.31 -10.05 25.19
C ASP A 206 0.97 -10.10 23.70
N ILE A 207 1.50 -9.16 22.89
CA ILE A 207 1.27 -9.12 21.46
C ILE A 207 1.89 -10.34 20.77
N LYS A 208 1.08 -11.03 19.96
CA LYS A 208 1.54 -12.14 19.12
C LYS A 208 2.14 -11.63 17.83
N TYR A 209 3.42 -11.89 17.59
CA TYR A 209 4.08 -11.55 16.35
C TYR A 209 4.16 -12.75 15.40
N PHE A 210 3.62 -12.61 14.20
CA PHE A 210 3.80 -13.55 13.10
C PHE A 210 4.61 -12.89 11.99
N VAL A 211 5.87 -13.29 11.87
CA VAL A 211 6.81 -12.75 10.88
C VAL A 211 7.11 -13.80 9.85
N ASN A 212 6.85 -13.53 8.57
CA ASN A 212 6.96 -14.46 7.46
C ASN A 212 6.38 -15.86 7.81
N PRO A 213 5.11 -15.96 8.22
CA PRO A 213 4.56 -17.18 8.80
C PRO A 213 4.51 -18.37 7.83
N THR A 214 4.64 -18.13 6.54
CA THR A 214 4.64 -19.16 5.48
C THR A 214 6.05 -19.63 5.10
N GLY A 215 7.10 -19.12 5.77
CA GLY A 215 8.50 -19.41 5.46
C GLY A 215 9.20 -18.29 4.73
N LYS A 216 10.31 -18.59 4.03
CA LYS A 216 11.09 -17.61 3.30
C LYS A 216 10.29 -16.91 2.21
N PHE A 217 10.55 -15.62 2.02
CA PHE A 217 9.88 -14.78 1.04
C PHE A 217 10.92 -14.05 0.17
N VAL A 218 11.60 -14.80 -0.68
CA VAL A 218 12.64 -14.29 -1.58
C VAL A 218 12.05 -13.83 -2.91
N ILE A 219 11.09 -14.58 -3.45
CA ILE A 219 10.39 -14.22 -4.68
C ILE A 219 9.13 -13.43 -4.33
N GLY A 220 9.06 -12.17 -4.75
CA GLY A 220 7.96 -11.27 -4.48
C GLY A 220 7.84 -10.18 -5.53
N GLY A 221 7.00 -9.16 -5.25
CA GLY A 221 6.71 -8.10 -6.20
C GLY A 221 6.08 -8.63 -7.49
N PRO A 222 6.27 -7.96 -8.64
CA PRO A 222 5.67 -8.34 -9.92
C PRO A 222 6.06 -9.74 -10.41
N VAL A 223 7.14 -10.31 -9.88
CA VAL A 223 7.62 -11.65 -10.23
C VAL A 223 6.85 -12.73 -9.47
N GLY A 224 6.57 -12.48 -8.19
CA GLY A 224 5.80 -13.40 -7.36
C GLY A 224 4.30 -13.35 -7.66
N ASP A 225 3.79 -12.14 -7.92
CA ASP A 225 2.37 -11.91 -8.22
C ASP A 225 2.20 -10.67 -9.11
N SER A 226 1.45 -10.82 -10.19
CA SER A 226 1.19 -9.71 -11.12
C SER A 226 0.36 -8.62 -10.46
N GLY A 227 0.75 -7.36 -10.67
CA GLY A 227 0.07 -6.17 -10.16
C GLY A 227 -0.82 -5.51 -11.20
N LEU A 228 -1.96 -4.99 -10.76
CA LEU A 228 -2.87 -4.21 -11.60
C LEU A 228 -3.44 -3.04 -10.78
N THR A 229 -3.56 -1.87 -11.42
CA THR A 229 -4.26 -0.71 -10.85
C THR A 229 -5.66 -1.11 -10.38
N GLY A 230 -6.07 -0.62 -9.19
CA GLY A 230 -7.42 -0.86 -8.67
C GLY A 230 -7.62 -2.22 -7.97
N ARG A 231 -6.57 -2.98 -7.70
CA ARG A 231 -6.63 -4.27 -7.01
C ARG A 231 -6.27 -4.20 -5.52
N LYS A 232 -6.16 -2.98 -4.94
CA LYS A 232 -5.89 -2.74 -3.50
C LYS A 232 -6.82 -1.68 -2.91
N ILE A 233 -8.04 -1.56 -3.43
CA ILE A 233 -9.00 -0.48 -3.11
C ILE A 233 -9.42 -0.44 -1.64
N ILE A 234 -9.45 -1.58 -0.96
CA ILE A 234 -9.78 -1.64 0.47
C ILE A 234 -8.61 -1.15 1.33
N VAL A 235 -7.37 -1.45 0.93
CA VAL A 235 -6.16 -0.90 1.57
C VAL A 235 -6.07 0.60 1.35
N ASP A 236 -6.45 1.09 0.16
CA ASP A 236 -6.43 2.52 -0.20
C ASP A 236 -7.51 3.33 0.53
N THR A 237 -8.48 2.68 1.18
CA THR A 237 -9.61 3.32 1.86
C THR A 237 -9.61 3.06 3.37
N TYR A 238 -10.44 2.15 3.88
CA TYR A 238 -10.69 2.04 5.33
C TYR A 238 -10.41 0.64 5.90
N GLY A 239 -9.72 -0.23 5.16
CA GLY A 239 -9.34 -1.56 5.65
C GLY A 239 -10.52 -2.50 5.94
N GLY A 240 -11.69 -2.22 5.37
CA GLY A 240 -12.91 -3.02 5.58
C GLY A 240 -13.87 -2.45 6.63
N TYR A 241 -13.56 -1.35 7.30
CA TYR A 241 -14.46 -0.69 8.25
C TYR A 241 -15.68 -0.08 7.59
N ALA A 242 -15.54 0.46 6.38
CA ALA A 242 -16.63 1.00 5.59
C ALA A 242 -16.86 0.20 4.31
N ARG A 243 -18.05 0.37 3.74
CA ARG A 243 -18.38 -0.13 2.41
C ARG A 243 -17.54 0.57 1.35
N HIS A 244 -17.43 -0.04 0.18
CA HIS A 244 -16.70 0.49 -0.95
C HIS A 244 -17.56 0.42 -2.23
N GLY A 245 -17.47 1.47 -3.05
CA GLY A 245 -18.24 1.54 -4.32
C GLY A 245 -17.61 0.75 -5.47
N GLY A 246 -16.36 0.28 -5.32
CA GLY A 246 -15.65 -0.56 -6.30
C GLY A 246 -14.63 0.19 -7.15
N GLY A 247 -14.68 1.52 -7.23
CA GLY A 247 -13.77 2.32 -8.06
C GLY A 247 -12.40 2.57 -7.43
N ALA A 248 -11.33 2.43 -8.21
CA ALA A 248 -9.97 2.79 -7.81
C ALA A 248 -9.74 4.30 -7.87
N PHE A 249 -8.76 4.80 -7.10
CA PHE A 249 -8.35 6.22 -7.13
C PHE A 249 -7.21 6.47 -8.11
N SER A 250 -6.23 5.56 -8.15
CA SER A 250 -5.04 5.68 -8.97
C SER A 250 -5.38 5.80 -10.46
N GLY A 251 -4.62 6.61 -11.19
CA GLY A 251 -4.76 6.78 -12.63
C GLY A 251 -5.93 7.66 -13.08
N LYS A 252 -6.72 8.22 -12.16
CA LYS A 252 -7.93 9.01 -12.45
C LYS A 252 -7.74 10.48 -12.10
N ASP A 253 -8.21 11.37 -12.97
CA ASP A 253 -8.31 12.81 -12.69
C ASP A 253 -9.60 13.16 -11.92
N PRO A 254 -9.78 14.43 -11.45
CA PRO A 254 -10.95 14.83 -10.66
C PRO A 254 -12.31 14.71 -11.35
N SER A 255 -12.38 14.58 -12.67
CA SER A 255 -13.64 14.34 -13.37
C SER A 255 -14.19 12.93 -13.14
N LYS A 256 -13.40 12.03 -12.56
CA LYS A 256 -13.79 10.67 -12.22
C LYS A 256 -14.33 10.62 -10.79
N VAL A 257 -15.65 10.46 -10.67
CA VAL A 257 -16.36 10.46 -9.37
C VAL A 257 -15.90 9.37 -8.41
N ASP A 258 -15.42 8.24 -8.91
CA ASP A 258 -14.81 7.20 -8.06
C ASP A 258 -13.73 7.76 -7.13
N ARG A 259 -12.99 8.75 -7.59
CA ARG A 259 -11.96 9.43 -6.81
C ARG A 259 -12.48 10.70 -6.14
N SER A 260 -13.02 11.64 -6.90
CA SER A 260 -13.42 12.96 -6.38
C SER A 260 -14.55 12.89 -5.38
N ALA A 261 -15.59 12.11 -5.65
CA ALA A 261 -16.72 11.99 -4.74
C ALA A 261 -16.39 11.11 -3.51
N ALA A 262 -15.49 10.10 -3.64
CA ALA A 262 -14.97 9.38 -2.48
C ALA A 262 -14.18 10.30 -1.54
N TYR A 263 -13.36 11.19 -2.08
CA TYR A 263 -12.64 12.20 -1.30
C TYR A 263 -13.57 13.21 -0.64
N ALA A 264 -14.60 13.67 -1.36
CA ALA A 264 -15.62 14.55 -0.81
C ALA A 264 -16.41 13.88 0.33
N ALA A 265 -16.81 12.62 0.16
CA ALA A 265 -17.49 11.84 1.20
C ALA A 265 -16.59 11.64 2.43
N ARG A 266 -15.29 11.37 2.22
CA ARG A 266 -14.29 11.32 3.31
C ARG A 266 -14.16 12.67 4.02
N TRP A 267 -14.11 13.76 3.27
CA TRP A 267 -14.02 15.11 3.83
C TRP A 267 -15.24 15.42 4.72
N VAL A 268 -16.45 15.09 4.27
CA VAL A 268 -17.68 15.26 5.05
C VAL A 268 -17.62 14.43 6.34
N ALA A 269 -17.34 13.13 6.24
CA ALA A 269 -17.25 12.24 7.41
C ALA A 269 -16.21 12.74 8.43
N LYS A 270 -15.03 13.15 7.95
CA LYS A 270 -13.96 13.66 8.80
C LYS A 270 -14.35 14.94 9.54
N ASN A 271 -15.05 15.86 8.88
CA ASN A 271 -15.51 17.10 9.53
C ASN A 271 -16.60 16.82 10.59
N ILE A 272 -17.49 15.85 10.36
CA ILE A 272 -18.52 15.47 11.34
C ILE A 272 -17.83 14.92 12.62
N VAL A 273 -16.88 14.01 12.49
CA VAL A 273 -16.16 13.46 13.64
C VAL A 273 -15.28 14.53 14.32
N ALA A 274 -14.61 15.37 13.54
CA ALA A 274 -13.78 16.47 14.10
C ALA A 274 -14.60 17.54 14.83
N ALA A 275 -15.87 17.68 14.49
CA ALA A 275 -16.81 18.56 15.19
C ALA A 275 -17.50 17.89 16.39
N GLU A 276 -17.07 16.66 16.76
CA GLU A 276 -17.65 15.86 17.86
C GLU A 276 -19.16 15.61 17.72
N LEU A 277 -19.66 15.53 16.47
CA LEU A 277 -21.05 15.22 16.17
C LEU A 277 -21.29 13.69 15.99
N ALA A 278 -20.21 12.93 15.84
CA ALA A 278 -20.18 11.48 15.81
C ALA A 278 -18.78 10.97 16.22
N ASP A 279 -18.70 9.68 16.61
CA ASP A 279 -17.45 8.99 16.98
C ASP A 279 -16.79 8.29 15.81
#